data_9bcec1a3933327fcf5d3114a6ce495ab
#
_entry.id   9bcec1a3933327fcf5d3114a6ce495ab
#
_cell.length_a   1.000
_cell.length_b   1.000
_cell.length_c   1.000
_cell.angle_alpha   90.00
_cell.angle_beta   90.00
_cell.angle_gamma   90.00
#
_symmetry.space_group_name_H-M   'P 1'
#
loop_
_entity.id
_entity.type
_entity.pdbx_description
1 polymer ?
#
loop_
_entity_poly.entity_id
_entity_poly.type
_entity_poly.pdbx_seq_one_letter_code
_entity_poly.pdbx_strand_id
1 'polypeptide(L)'
;LFGIDHRDKNTALGGENSDTIIIASVNNDTKDVKLVSVYRDTLLNLGNDTYSKANAAYAYGEAEQAITMLNTNLDLNISEYATVNFNALTTIIDDLGGLDMDMSYAEIVHMNNYCVETSEETGKDYTPIELPDRPDDIEAVQYHYHLNGVQATSYCRIRYTASLDMGRTERQRKVIQMIVDKAKSAGLSTIFKIMDDVFPMVTTSMDKTEILQMLPTLIGYSVNDTTGFPSSFKFSNVKGSVIVPTSLESNVIELHKFLYDDPNYTPSATVLANSQ
;
A
#
# COMPACT_ATOMS: atom_id res chain seq x y z
N LEU A 1 -6.57 -1.99 -1.46
CA LEU A 1 -6.17 -0.62 -1.13
C LEU A 1 -5.33 -0.06 -2.26
N PHE A 2 -5.71 1.10 -2.77
CA PHE A 2 -4.95 1.84 -3.76
C PHE A 2 -4.45 3.16 -3.16
N GLY A 3 -3.21 3.52 -3.47
CA GLY A 3 -2.64 4.83 -3.17
C GLY A 3 -2.40 5.58 -4.46
N ILE A 4 -2.97 6.77 -4.57
CA ILE A 4 -2.83 7.64 -5.73
C ILE A 4 -2.13 8.94 -5.36
N ASP A 5 -1.37 9.48 -6.30
CA ASP A 5 -0.73 10.80 -6.20
C ASP A 5 -1.61 11.82 -6.97
N HIS A 6 -2.66 12.32 -6.29
CA HIS A 6 -3.56 13.30 -6.88
C HIS A 6 -3.08 14.71 -6.58
N ARG A 7 -2.44 15.33 -7.57
CA ARG A 7 -1.82 16.68 -7.44
C ARG A 7 -2.75 17.83 -7.80
N ASP A 8 -3.81 17.59 -8.56
CA ASP A 8 -4.71 18.65 -9.01
C ASP A 8 -6.07 18.56 -8.31
N LYS A 9 -6.29 19.48 -7.35
CA LYS A 9 -7.55 19.58 -6.58
C LYS A 9 -8.77 19.96 -7.44
N ASN A 10 -8.58 20.32 -8.72
CA ASN A 10 -9.63 20.83 -9.61
C ASN A 10 -9.99 19.89 -10.76
N THR A 11 -9.28 18.78 -10.95
CA THR A 11 -9.59 17.77 -11.95
C THR A 11 -10.38 16.62 -11.33
N ALA A 12 -11.35 16.08 -12.08
CA ALA A 12 -12.01 14.83 -11.70
C ALA A 12 -10.97 13.72 -11.57
N LEU A 13 -11.14 12.82 -10.59
CA LEU A 13 -10.36 11.59 -10.48
C LEU A 13 -10.44 10.85 -11.83
N GLY A 14 -9.29 10.53 -12.42
CA GLY A 14 -9.21 9.79 -13.68
C GLY A 14 -7.90 10.05 -14.43
N GLY A 15 -7.33 9.02 -15.00
CA GLY A 15 -6.07 9.07 -15.74
C GLY A 15 -4.81 9.00 -14.89
N GLU A 16 -4.93 8.81 -13.58
CA GLU A 16 -3.80 8.67 -12.65
C GLU A 16 -3.42 7.21 -12.43
N ASN A 17 -2.13 6.94 -12.35
CA ASN A 17 -1.64 5.62 -11.97
C ASN A 17 -1.74 5.42 -10.45
N SER A 18 -2.04 4.19 -10.02
CA SER A 18 -1.92 3.85 -8.60
C SER A 18 -0.46 3.56 -8.25
N ASP A 19 0.14 4.41 -7.42
CA ASP A 19 1.53 4.21 -6.96
C ASP A 19 1.65 3.13 -5.87
N THR A 20 0.55 2.78 -5.23
CA THR A 20 0.42 1.73 -4.23
C THR A 20 -0.72 0.81 -4.61
N ILE A 21 -0.48 -0.49 -4.60
CA ILE A 21 -1.49 -1.55 -4.81
C ILE A 21 -1.27 -2.58 -3.71
N ILE A 22 -2.20 -2.66 -2.75
CA ILE A 22 -2.12 -3.61 -1.63
C ILE A 22 -3.40 -4.42 -1.56
N ILE A 23 -3.26 -5.74 -1.61
CA ILE A 23 -4.32 -6.69 -1.35
C ILE A 23 -4.32 -6.99 0.15
N ALA A 24 -5.48 -6.88 0.79
CA ALA A 24 -5.69 -7.29 2.17
C ALA A 24 -6.61 -8.51 2.20
N SER A 25 -6.12 -9.61 2.74
CA SER A 25 -6.92 -10.81 3.03
C SER A 25 -7.26 -10.83 4.51
N VAL A 26 -8.55 -10.89 4.82
CA VAL A 26 -9.08 -10.85 6.19
C VAL A 26 -9.68 -12.20 6.52
N ASN A 27 -9.11 -12.90 7.49
CA ASN A 27 -9.66 -14.12 8.02
C ASN A 27 -10.55 -13.82 9.23
N ASN A 28 -11.86 -14.01 9.07
CA ASN A 28 -12.84 -13.69 10.10
C ASN A 28 -12.82 -14.66 11.30
N ASP A 29 -12.31 -15.87 11.12
CA ASP A 29 -12.24 -16.88 12.18
C ASP A 29 -11.04 -16.64 13.09
N THR A 30 -9.85 -16.45 12.50
CA THR A 30 -8.60 -16.23 13.25
C THR A 30 -8.35 -14.76 13.59
N LYS A 31 -9.06 -13.83 12.97
CA LYS A 31 -8.86 -12.38 13.07
C LYS A 31 -7.50 -11.93 12.51
N ASP A 32 -6.92 -12.70 11.62
CA ASP A 32 -5.68 -12.37 10.95
C ASP A 32 -5.92 -11.57 9.67
N VAL A 33 -5.06 -10.59 9.44
CA VAL A 33 -4.99 -9.85 8.19
C VAL A 33 -3.62 -10.09 7.56
N LYS A 34 -3.62 -10.53 6.31
CA LYS A 34 -2.41 -10.67 5.50
C LYS A 34 -2.39 -9.60 4.42
N LEU A 35 -1.25 -8.92 4.24
CA LEU A 35 -1.08 -7.87 3.25
C LEU A 35 -0.12 -8.29 2.15
N VAL A 36 -0.52 -8.07 0.90
CA VAL A 36 0.33 -8.29 -0.28
C VAL A 36 0.45 -7.01 -1.09
N SER A 37 1.66 -6.47 -1.21
CA SER A 37 1.90 -5.38 -2.15
C SER A 37 2.12 -5.94 -3.56
N VAL A 38 1.27 -5.59 -4.51
CA VAL A 38 1.55 -5.83 -5.92
C VAL A 38 2.48 -4.72 -6.41
N TYR A 39 3.68 -5.08 -6.86
CA TYR A 39 4.64 -4.09 -7.35
C TYR A 39 4.05 -3.38 -8.57
N ARG A 40 3.98 -2.05 -8.51
CA ARG A 40 3.27 -1.23 -9.50
C ARG A 40 3.74 -1.43 -10.94
N ASP A 41 5.03 -1.76 -11.12
CA ASP A 41 5.66 -1.97 -12.43
C ASP A 41 5.56 -3.43 -12.93
N THR A 42 4.80 -4.30 -12.22
CA THR A 42 4.57 -5.69 -12.66
C THR A 42 3.81 -5.71 -13.97
N LEU A 43 4.33 -6.43 -14.94
CA LEU A 43 3.69 -6.63 -16.25
C LEU A 43 2.55 -7.63 -16.09
N LEU A 44 1.31 -7.18 -16.25
CA LEU A 44 0.09 -7.98 -16.15
C LEU A 44 -0.84 -7.67 -17.33
N ASN A 45 -1.75 -8.60 -17.62
CA ASN A 45 -2.85 -8.40 -18.58
C ASN A 45 -3.89 -7.45 -17.97
N LEU A 46 -4.03 -6.26 -18.52
CA LEU A 46 -5.01 -5.26 -18.05
C LEU A 46 -6.42 -5.51 -18.55
N GLY A 47 -6.61 -6.51 -19.40
CA GLY A 47 -7.83 -6.86 -20.09
C GLY A 47 -7.66 -6.84 -21.61
N ASN A 48 -8.44 -7.65 -22.33
CA ASN A 48 -8.41 -7.77 -23.80
C ASN A 48 -6.99 -8.00 -24.37
N ASP A 49 -6.19 -8.84 -23.70
CA ASP A 49 -4.80 -9.16 -24.07
C ASP A 49 -3.86 -7.94 -24.13
N THR A 50 -4.22 -6.89 -23.41
CA THR A 50 -3.38 -5.68 -23.29
C THR A 50 -2.48 -5.82 -22.07
N TYR A 51 -1.20 -6.09 -22.29
CA TYR A 51 -0.19 -6.18 -21.22
C TYR A 51 0.47 -4.84 -20.96
N SER A 52 0.48 -4.40 -19.72
CA SER A 52 1.17 -3.19 -19.27
C SER A 52 1.55 -3.29 -17.78
N LYS A 53 2.12 -2.22 -17.22
CA LYS A 53 2.36 -2.12 -15.78
C LYS A 53 1.05 -2.19 -15.01
N ALA A 54 1.03 -2.92 -13.90
CA ALA A 54 -0.16 -3.10 -13.07
C ALA A 54 -0.81 -1.77 -12.64
N ASN A 55 0.02 -0.74 -12.35
CA ASN A 55 -0.48 0.57 -11.94
C ASN A 55 -1.28 1.30 -13.04
N ALA A 56 -1.04 0.99 -14.30
CA ALA A 56 -1.76 1.59 -15.42
C ALA A 56 -3.25 1.20 -15.47
N ALA A 57 -3.62 0.06 -14.88
CA ALA A 57 -5.03 -0.35 -14.81
C ALA A 57 -5.90 0.70 -14.14
N TYR A 58 -5.38 1.34 -13.09
CA TYR A 58 -6.10 2.41 -12.37
C TYR A 58 -6.36 3.62 -13.28
N ALA A 59 -5.40 4.02 -14.10
CA ALA A 59 -5.55 5.14 -15.04
C ALA A 59 -6.61 4.89 -16.14
N TYR A 60 -6.88 3.62 -16.49
CA TYR A 60 -7.85 3.26 -17.52
C TYR A 60 -9.30 3.17 -17.04
N GLY A 61 -9.54 2.90 -15.77
CA GLY A 61 -10.90 2.72 -15.24
C GLY A 61 -10.92 2.64 -13.72
N GLU A 62 -10.02 3.38 -13.08
CA GLU A 62 -9.95 3.55 -11.64
C GLU A 62 -9.87 2.21 -10.86
N ALA A 63 -10.45 2.16 -9.67
CA ALA A 63 -10.39 0.98 -8.81
C ALA A 63 -11.06 -0.26 -9.45
N GLU A 64 -12.14 -0.09 -10.18
CA GLU A 64 -12.87 -1.20 -10.80
C GLU A 64 -12.03 -1.94 -11.85
N GLN A 65 -11.33 -1.19 -12.71
CA GLN A 65 -10.44 -1.78 -13.70
C GLN A 65 -9.22 -2.43 -13.02
N ALA A 66 -8.67 -1.78 -11.99
CA ALA A 66 -7.56 -2.34 -11.23
C ALA A 66 -7.94 -3.64 -10.50
N ILE A 67 -9.15 -3.72 -9.92
CA ILE A 67 -9.69 -4.95 -9.30
C ILE A 67 -9.89 -6.04 -10.37
N THR A 68 -10.49 -5.69 -11.50
CA THR A 68 -10.69 -6.65 -12.60
C THR A 68 -9.34 -7.23 -13.05
N MET A 69 -8.32 -6.40 -13.23
CA MET A 69 -6.97 -6.83 -13.56
C MET A 69 -6.40 -7.76 -12.49
N LEU A 70 -6.50 -7.42 -11.20
CA LEU A 70 -6.02 -8.25 -10.10
C LEU A 70 -6.75 -9.61 -10.07
N ASN A 71 -8.07 -9.60 -10.10
CA ASN A 71 -8.87 -10.82 -10.05
C ASN A 71 -8.56 -11.76 -11.23
N THR A 72 -8.42 -11.21 -12.44
CA THR A 72 -8.17 -11.99 -13.66
C THR A 72 -6.75 -12.61 -13.68
N ASN A 73 -5.73 -11.85 -13.26
CA ASN A 73 -4.35 -12.36 -13.30
C ASN A 73 -3.97 -13.22 -12.08
N LEU A 74 -4.63 -13.01 -10.95
CA LEU A 74 -4.24 -13.62 -9.67
C LEU A 74 -5.27 -14.61 -9.12
N ASP A 75 -6.33 -14.92 -9.88
CA ASP A 75 -7.45 -15.79 -9.45
C ASP A 75 -8.05 -15.35 -8.11
N LEU A 76 -8.22 -14.06 -7.91
CA LEU A 76 -8.83 -13.50 -6.73
C LEU A 76 -10.30 -13.14 -6.98
N ASN A 77 -11.02 -12.87 -5.89
CA ASN A 77 -12.41 -12.43 -5.92
C ASN A 77 -12.60 -11.14 -5.11
N ILE A 78 -11.68 -10.19 -5.31
CA ILE A 78 -11.76 -8.88 -4.66
C ILE A 78 -13.04 -8.18 -5.11
N SER A 79 -13.86 -7.73 -4.15
CA SER A 79 -15.08 -6.96 -4.37
C SER A 79 -15.00 -5.57 -3.76
N GLU A 80 -14.23 -5.43 -2.68
CA GLU A 80 -14.16 -4.19 -1.92
C GLU A 80 -12.84 -3.46 -2.14
N TYR A 81 -12.91 -2.14 -2.15
CA TYR A 81 -11.71 -1.31 -2.27
C TYR A 81 -11.78 -0.03 -1.43
N ALA A 82 -10.61 0.50 -1.17
CA ALA A 82 -10.41 1.87 -0.70
C ALA A 82 -9.24 2.50 -1.46
N THR A 83 -9.45 3.71 -1.95
CA THR A 83 -8.42 4.53 -2.58
C THR A 83 -8.13 5.73 -1.69
N VAL A 84 -6.87 5.90 -1.34
CA VAL A 84 -6.38 6.98 -0.46
C VAL A 84 -5.33 7.83 -1.18
N ASN A 85 -5.27 9.10 -0.81
CA ASN A 85 -4.21 10.02 -1.19
C ASN A 85 -3.34 10.38 0.02
N PHE A 86 -2.32 11.19 -0.18
CA PHE A 86 -1.42 11.61 0.89
C PHE A 86 -2.14 12.40 1.98
N ASN A 87 -3.17 13.17 1.63
CA ASN A 87 -3.94 13.97 2.60
C ASN A 87 -4.71 13.07 3.57
N ALA A 88 -5.37 12.02 3.06
CA ALA A 88 -6.05 11.02 3.90
C ALA A 88 -5.06 10.32 4.83
N LEU A 89 -3.91 9.86 4.32
CA LEU A 89 -2.90 9.16 5.11
C LEU A 89 -2.32 10.05 6.21
N THR A 90 -1.93 11.29 5.89
CA THR A 90 -1.42 12.25 6.89
C THR A 90 -2.45 12.52 7.97
N THR A 91 -3.73 12.67 7.60
CA THR A 91 -4.82 12.95 8.55
C THR A 91 -5.04 11.75 9.49
N ILE A 92 -5.07 10.52 8.99
CA ILE A 92 -5.17 9.31 9.83
C ILE A 92 -4.05 9.29 10.88
N ILE A 93 -2.81 9.52 10.44
CA ILE A 93 -1.65 9.45 11.33
C ILE A 93 -1.68 10.56 12.38
N ASP A 94 -2.01 11.78 11.99
CA ASP A 94 -2.11 12.92 12.92
C ASP A 94 -3.23 12.72 13.96
N ASP A 95 -4.39 12.24 13.53
CA ASP A 95 -5.52 11.95 14.43
C ASP A 95 -5.23 10.80 15.40
N LEU A 96 -4.38 9.86 15.01
CA LEU A 96 -3.83 8.83 15.91
C LEU A 96 -2.74 9.36 16.84
N GLY A 97 -2.32 10.62 16.69
CA GLY A 97 -1.25 11.24 17.47
C GLY A 97 0.15 10.85 17.03
N GLY A 98 0.37 10.63 15.73
CA GLY A 98 1.67 10.27 15.15
C GLY A 98 2.04 8.80 15.27
N LEU A 99 3.22 8.42 14.81
CA LEU A 99 3.76 7.05 14.86
C LEU A 99 5.18 7.05 15.45
N ASP A 100 5.45 6.09 16.35
CA ASP A 100 6.79 5.89 16.93
C ASP A 100 7.51 4.82 16.09
N MET A 101 8.64 5.20 15.46
CA MET A 101 9.25 4.33 14.47
C MET A 101 10.77 4.38 14.50
N ASP A 102 11.38 3.22 14.23
CA ASP A 102 12.82 3.12 14.05
C ASP A 102 13.16 3.30 12.57
N MET A 103 14.15 4.16 12.29
CA MET A 103 14.61 4.50 10.95
C MET A 103 16.13 4.51 10.88
N SER A 104 16.68 4.11 9.74
CA SER A 104 18.11 4.27 9.45
C SER A 104 18.47 5.72 9.14
N TYR A 105 19.77 6.05 9.21
CA TYR A 105 20.27 7.36 8.79
C TYR A 105 19.85 7.72 7.35
N ALA A 106 19.96 6.75 6.43
CA ALA A 106 19.54 6.95 5.03
C ALA A 106 18.04 7.25 4.93
N GLU A 107 17.20 6.56 5.69
CA GLU A 107 15.75 6.80 5.71
C GLU A 107 15.40 8.18 6.25
N ILE A 108 16.08 8.67 7.30
CA ILE A 108 15.86 10.02 7.84
C ILE A 108 16.19 11.08 6.80
N VAL A 109 17.33 10.96 6.10
CA VAL A 109 17.74 11.88 5.04
C VAL A 109 16.68 11.93 3.92
N HIS A 110 16.27 10.76 3.44
CA HIS A 110 15.31 10.69 2.35
C HIS A 110 13.91 11.15 2.77
N MET A 111 13.47 10.78 3.97
CA MET A 111 12.20 11.24 4.52
C MET A 111 12.15 12.77 4.60
N ASN A 112 13.17 13.42 5.17
CA ASN A 112 13.23 14.87 5.25
C ASN A 112 13.13 15.54 3.87
N ASN A 113 13.76 14.95 2.83
CA ASN A 113 13.67 15.46 1.46
C ASN A 113 12.23 15.36 0.91
N TYR A 114 11.52 14.25 1.18
CA TYR A 114 10.13 14.08 0.75
C TYR A 114 9.13 14.92 1.56
N CYS A 115 9.47 15.34 2.78
CA CYS A 115 8.59 16.16 3.63
C CYS A 115 8.25 17.51 2.98
N VAL A 116 9.14 18.09 2.21
CA VAL A 116 8.88 19.37 1.51
C VAL A 116 7.69 19.22 0.58
N GLU A 117 7.75 18.27 -0.34
CA GLU A 117 6.67 18.01 -1.31
C GLU A 117 5.39 17.55 -0.61
N THR A 118 5.49 16.65 0.37
CA THR A 118 4.32 16.16 1.12
C THR A 118 3.62 17.28 1.89
N SER A 119 4.36 18.20 2.48
CA SER A 119 3.82 19.38 3.17
C SER A 119 3.09 20.31 2.20
N GLU A 120 3.69 20.57 1.03
CA GLU A 120 3.06 21.40 -0.01
C GLU A 120 1.75 20.78 -0.53
N GLU A 121 1.76 19.46 -0.79
CA GLU A 121 0.58 18.73 -1.29
C GLU A 121 -0.56 18.66 -0.27
N THR A 122 -0.25 18.46 1.00
CA THR A 122 -1.24 18.30 2.07
C THR A 122 -1.63 19.62 2.74
N GLY A 123 -0.83 20.66 2.58
CA GLY A 123 -0.98 21.94 3.30
C GLY A 123 -0.73 21.81 4.81
N LYS A 124 -0.01 20.78 5.24
CA LYS A 124 0.29 20.51 6.65
C LYS A 124 1.76 20.79 6.97
N ASP A 125 2.00 21.28 8.19
CA ASP A 125 3.34 21.63 8.66
C ASP A 125 4.11 20.40 9.16
N TYR A 126 5.44 20.50 9.12
CA TYR A 126 6.36 19.55 9.73
C TYR A 126 7.62 20.26 10.23
N THR A 127 8.35 19.60 11.12
CA THR A 127 9.69 20.01 11.50
C THR A 127 10.67 18.94 11.00
N PRO A 128 11.70 19.29 10.20
CA PRO A 128 12.71 18.33 9.79
C PRO A 128 13.36 17.67 11.00
N ILE A 129 13.61 16.37 10.92
CA ILE A 129 14.38 15.66 11.94
C ILE A 129 15.86 16.07 11.81
N GLU A 130 16.43 16.53 12.91
CA GLU A 130 17.86 16.78 12.99
C GLU A 130 18.63 15.46 12.78
N LEU A 131 19.58 15.48 11.85
CA LEU A 131 20.35 14.29 11.53
C LEU A 131 21.28 13.93 12.69
N PRO A 132 21.30 12.66 13.12
CA PRO A 132 22.31 12.17 14.05
C PRO A 132 23.70 12.17 13.39
N ASP A 133 24.75 11.90 14.17
CA ASP A 133 26.07 11.68 13.61
C ASP A 133 26.01 10.56 12.56
N ARG A 134 26.61 10.82 11.39
CA ARG A 134 26.57 9.88 10.28
C ARG A 134 27.36 8.61 10.62
N PRO A 135 26.72 7.43 10.67
CA PRO A 135 27.39 6.16 10.93
C PRO A 135 28.14 5.68 9.67
N ASP A 136 29.08 4.74 9.86
CA ASP A 136 29.79 4.09 8.74
C ASP A 136 28.81 3.35 7.83
N ASP A 137 27.87 2.60 8.42
CA ASP A 137 26.76 1.97 7.69
C ASP A 137 25.48 2.77 7.90
N ILE A 138 25.11 3.53 6.89
CA ILE A 138 23.95 4.43 6.94
C ILE A 138 22.59 3.72 6.90
N GLU A 139 22.56 2.43 6.61
CA GLU A 139 21.33 1.64 6.56
C GLU A 139 21.15 0.69 7.75
N ALA A 140 22.24 0.30 8.44
CA ALA A 140 22.17 -0.68 9.52
C ALA A 140 21.76 -0.08 10.87
N VAL A 141 22.26 1.12 11.21
CA VAL A 141 21.98 1.75 12.51
C VAL A 141 20.58 2.35 12.53
N GLN A 142 19.79 1.98 13.53
CA GLN A 142 18.43 2.46 13.69
C GLN A 142 18.34 3.51 14.80
N TYR A 143 17.55 4.56 14.53
CA TYR A 143 17.26 5.67 15.44
C TYR A 143 15.76 5.77 15.63
N HIS A 144 15.32 5.95 16.88
CA HIS A 144 13.91 6.00 17.25
C HIS A 144 13.38 7.44 17.23
N TYR A 145 12.26 7.66 16.49
CA TYR A 145 11.61 8.95 16.39
C TYR A 145 10.09 8.83 16.45
N HIS A 146 9.47 9.87 16.98
CA HIS A 146 8.03 10.10 16.89
C HIS A 146 7.74 10.95 15.65
N LEU A 147 6.98 10.41 14.69
CA LEU A 147 6.67 11.04 13.41
C LEU A 147 5.24 11.58 13.38
N ASN A 148 5.05 12.80 12.87
CA ASN A 148 3.74 13.30 12.50
C ASN A 148 3.27 12.72 11.13
N GLY A 149 2.05 13.08 10.71
CA GLY A 149 1.47 12.58 9.47
C GLY A 149 2.30 12.90 8.23
N VAL A 150 2.86 14.13 8.11
CA VAL A 150 3.72 14.52 6.98
C VAL A 150 4.98 13.67 6.93
N GLN A 151 5.66 13.48 8.06
CA GLN A 151 6.89 12.70 8.15
C GLN A 151 6.64 11.22 7.84
N ALA A 152 5.64 10.60 8.45
CA ALA A 152 5.33 9.18 8.22
C ALA A 152 4.82 8.91 6.79
N THR A 153 4.05 9.83 6.21
CA THR A 153 3.66 9.75 4.78
C THR A 153 4.89 9.87 3.88
N SER A 154 5.80 10.78 4.18
CA SER A 154 7.06 10.96 3.45
C SER A 154 7.96 9.72 3.54
N TYR A 155 7.99 9.04 4.70
CA TYR A 155 8.66 7.75 4.85
C TYR A 155 8.12 6.68 3.90
N CYS A 156 6.80 6.63 3.68
CA CYS A 156 6.17 5.73 2.69
C CYS A 156 6.56 6.02 1.24
N ARG A 157 7.10 7.20 0.94
CA ARG A 157 7.49 7.63 -0.41
C ARG A 157 8.93 7.31 -0.76
N ILE A 158 9.78 6.94 0.20
CA ILE A 158 11.22 6.71 0.01
C ILE A 158 11.46 5.62 -1.03
N ARG A 159 12.27 5.95 -2.07
CA ARG A 159 12.68 5.03 -3.15
C ARG A 159 14.21 4.87 -3.24
N TYR A 160 14.97 5.79 -2.68
CA TYR A 160 16.43 5.89 -2.88
C TYR A 160 17.21 5.21 -1.74
N THR A 161 16.84 3.97 -1.41
CA THR A 161 17.59 3.07 -0.54
C THR A 161 18.02 1.83 -1.32
N ALA A 162 18.89 0.98 -0.76
CA ALA A 162 19.39 -0.21 -1.45
C ALA A 162 18.27 -1.14 -1.98
N SER A 163 17.11 -1.16 -1.32
CA SER A 163 15.94 -1.98 -1.69
C SER A 163 15.03 -1.34 -2.75
N LEU A 164 15.31 -0.12 -3.22
CA LEU A 164 14.56 0.57 -4.28
C LEU A 164 13.03 0.58 -4.06
N ASP A 165 12.25 0.26 -5.12
CA ASP A 165 10.77 0.26 -5.08
C ASP A 165 10.19 -0.83 -4.16
N MET A 166 10.89 -1.95 -3.98
CA MET A 166 10.50 -3.00 -3.03
C MET A 166 10.55 -2.50 -1.59
N GLY A 167 11.63 -1.79 -1.21
CA GLY A 167 11.73 -1.16 0.09
C GLY A 167 10.64 -0.12 0.34
N ARG A 168 10.20 0.60 -0.70
CA ARG A 168 9.04 1.49 -0.59
C ARG A 168 7.78 0.71 -0.20
N THR A 169 7.49 -0.39 -0.85
CA THR A 169 6.30 -1.20 -0.54
C THR A 169 6.37 -1.82 0.86
N GLU A 170 7.55 -2.20 1.33
CA GLU A 170 7.76 -2.68 2.71
C GLU A 170 7.46 -1.58 3.72
N ARG A 171 7.95 -0.34 3.48
CA ARG A 171 7.67 0.82 4.34
C ARG A 171 6.18 1.13 4.39
N GLN A 172 5.48 1.04 3.27
CA GLN A 172 4.03 1.23 3.22
C GLN A 172 3.30 0.20 4.08
N ARG A 173 3.63 -1.10 3.97
CA ARG A 173 3.04 -2.15 4.80
C ARG A 173 3.36 -1.97 6.29
N LYS A 174 4.60 -1.58 6.62
CA LYS A 174 5.02 -1.26 8.00
C LYS A 174 4.15 -0.15 8.59
N VAL A 175 3.96 0.95 7.86
CA VAL A 175 3.12 2.07 8.32
C VAL A 175 1.67 1.65 8.47
N ILE A 176 1.10 0.87 7.55
CA ILE A 176 -0.28 0.34 7.67
C ILE A 176 -0.41 -0.51 8.94
N GLN A 177 0.53 -1.41 9.20
CA GLN A 177 0.53 -2.23 10.41
C GLN A 177 0.55 -1.36 11.67
N MET A 178 1.42 -0.36 11.71
CA MET A 178 1.52 0.57 12.84
C MET A 178 0.24 1.39 13.06
N ILE A 179 -0.42 1.83 11.97
CA ILE A 179 -1.72 2.50 12.02
C ILE A 179 -2.77 1.56 12.64
N VAL A 180 -2.85 0.32 12.17
CA VAL A 180 -3.79 -0.68 12.69
C VAL A 180 -3.54 -0.95 14.17
N ASP A 181 -2.30 -1.14 14.58
CA ASP A 181 -1.95 -1.41 15.98
C ASP A 181 -2.24 -0.21 16.89
N LYS A 182 -1.97 1.01 16.42
CA LYS A 182 -2.28 2.23 17.17
C LYS A 182 -3.78 2.49 17.25
N ALA A 183 -4.53 2.23 16.18
CA ALA A 183 -5.98 2.36 16.15
C ALA A 183 -6.68 1.46 17.17
N LYS A 184 -6.17 0.25 17.43
CA LYS A 184 -6.70 -0.66 18.45
C LYS A 184 -6.66 -0.07 19.86
N SER A 185 -5.66 0.74 20.16
CA SER A 185 -5.47 1.37 21.47
C SER A 185 -6.08 2.78 21.57
N ALA A 186 -6.52 3.36 20.46
CA ALA A 186 -6.94 4.77 20.39
C ALA A 186 -8.31 5.04 21.00
N GLY A 187 -9.13 4.02 21.23
CA GLY A 187 -10.50 4.20 21.70
C GLY A 187 -11.50 4.62 20.61
N LEU A 188 -12.77 4.27 20.84
CA LEU A 188 -13.81 4.45 19.81
C LEU A 188 -14.03 5.92 19.40
N SER A 189 -13.90 6.87 20.34
CA SER A 189 -14.09 8.29 20.01
C SER A 189 -13.05 8.81 19.01
N THR A 190 -11.81 8.38 19.13
CA THR A 190 -10.75 8.72 18.17
C THR A 190 -11.02 8.08 16.81
N ILE A 191 -11.45 6.82 16.78
CA ILE A 191 -11.79 6.13 15.55
C ILE A 191 -12.98 6.79 14.84
N PHE A 192 -14.02 7.19 15.56
CA PHE A 192 -15.13 7.96 14.97
C PHE A 192 -14.67 9.31 14.41
N LYS A 193 -13.78 10.02 15.11
CA LYS A 193 -13.20 11.25 14.59
C LYS A 193 -12.44 11.01 13.29
N ILE A 194 -11.56 9.99 13.26
CA ILE A 194 -10.82 9.62 12.03
C ILE A 194 -11.80 9.34 10.88
N MET A 195 -12.87 8.59 11.15
CA MET A 195 -13.88 8.31 10.12
C MET A 195 -14.55 9.58 9.60
N ASP A 196 -14.87 10.54 10.47
CA ASP A 196 -15.50 11.79 10.05
C ASP A 196 -14.55 12.67 9.23
N ASP A 197 -13.28 12.74 9.61
CA ASP A 197 -12.28 13.59 8.96
C ASP A 197 -11.77 12.98 7.65
N VAL A 198 -11.62 11.65 7.59
CA VAL A 198 -10.95 10.96 6.49
C VAL A 198 -11.91 10.43 5.42
N PHE A 199 -13.11 10.00 5.80
CA PHE A 199 -14.07 9.42 4.85
C PHE A 199 -14.35 10.32 3.62
N PRO A 200 -14.46 11.66 3.74
CA PRO A 200 -14.60 12.54 2.58
C PRO A 200 -13.39 12.58 1.64
N MET A 201 -12.21 12.08 2.08
CA MET A 201 -10.96 12.06 1.32
C MET A 201 -10.67 10.71 0.69
N VAL A 202 -11.52 9.70 0.93
CA VAL A 202 -11.34 8.32 0.50
C VAL A 202 -12.42 7.96 -0.52
N THR A 203 -12.02 7.32 -1.62
CA THR A 203 -12.96 6.66 -2.52
C THR A 203 -13.04 5.18 -2.17
N THR A 204 -14.24 4.66 -1.88
CA THR A 204 -14.42 3.28 -1.45
C THR A 204 -15.72 2.71 -1.96
N SER A 205 -15.77 1.38 -2.14
CA SER A 205 -16.98 0.61 -2.45
C SER A 205 -17.94 0.49 -1.26
N MET A 206 -17.43 0.62 -0.04
CA MET A 206 -18.21 0.48 1.20
C MET A 206 -18.82 1.82 1.62
N ASP A 207 -20.07 1.80 2.09
CA ASP A 207 -20.64 3.00 2.67
C ASP A 207 -20.15 3.25 4.12
N LYS A 208 -20.26 4.51 4.55
CA LYS A 208 -19.80 4.93 5.88
C LYS A 208 -20.50 4.17 7.01
N THR A 209 -21.77 3.83 6.84
CA THR A 209 -22.58 3.14 7.86
C THR A 209 -22.09 1.70 8.02
N GLU A 210 -21.80 1.03 6.91
CA GLU A 210 -21.24 -0.34 6.93
C GLU A 210 -19.90 -0.36 7.67
N ILE A 211 -18.99 0.55 7.33
CA ILE A 211 -17.69 0.65 8.00
C ILE A 211 -17.87 0.90 9.50
N LEU A 212 -18.75 1.85 9.90
CA LEU A 212 -19.01 2.15 11.31
C LEU A 212 -19.57 0.94 12.09
N GLN A 213 -20.40 0.13 11.45
CA GLN A 213 -20.93 -1.10 12.07
C GLN A 213 -19.85 -2.18 12.26
N MET A 214 -18.85 -2.19 11.38
CA MET A 214 -17.73 -3.15 11.46
C MET A 214 -16.66 -2.74 12.48
N LEU A 215 -16.53 -1.45 12.80
CA LEU A 215 -15.43 -0.94 13.65
C LEU A 215 -15.24 -1.69 14.98
N PRO A 216 -16.28 -2.02 15.76
CA PRO A 216 -16.09 -2.75 17.02
C PRO A 216 -15.48 -4.14 16.82
N THR A 217 -15.74 -4.75 15.65
CA THR A 217 -15.19 -6.06 15.29
C THR A 217 -13.75 -5.94 14.80
N LEU A 218 -13.43 -4.87 14.08
CA LEU A 218 -12.10 -4.64 13.49
C LEU A 218 -10.99 -4.46 14.53
N ILE A 219 -11.32 -4.01 15.75
CA ILE A 219 -10.37 -3.89 16.86
C ILE A 219 -9.71 -5.24 17.22
N GLY A 220 -10.38 -6.36 16.96
CA GLY A 220 -9.84 -7.70 17.18
C GLY A 220 -8.85 -8.20 16.14
N TYR A 221 -8.76 -7.55 14.97
CA TYR A 221 -7.92 -8.02 13.89
C TYR A 221 -6.46 -7.54 14.02
N SER A 222 -5.52 -8.34 13.52
CA SER A 222 -4.09 -8.01 13.52
C SER A 222 -3.47 -8.28 12.15
N VAL A 223 -2.59 -7.37 11.72
CA VAL A 223 -1.76 -7.61 10.55
C VAL A 223 -0.58 -8.45 10.99
N ASN A 224 -0.59 -9.74 10.66
CA ASN A 224 0.43 -10.69 11.13
C ASN A 224 1.50 -10.98 10.07
N ASP A 225 1.07 -11.08 8.81
CA ASP A 225 1.98 -11.43 7.71
C ASP A 225 1.88 -10.44 6.55
N THR A 226 3.03 -10.11 5.96
CA THR A 226 3.10 -9.23 4.80
C THR A 226 4.11 -9.73 3.78
N THR A 227 3.80 -9.55 2.49
CA THR A 227 4.70 -9.92 1.40
C THR A 227 4.54 -9.01 0.19
N GLY A 228 5.37 -9.22 -0.86
CA GLY A 228 5.26 -8.57 -2.16
C GLY A 228 4.95 -9.57 -3.27
N PHE A 229 4.27 -9.11 -4.30
CA PHE A 229 3.99 -9.86 -5.53
C PHE A 229 4.53 -9.11 -6.75
N PRO A 230 5.18 -9.82 -7.68
CA PRO A 230 5.52 -11.23 -7.67
C PRO A 230 6.68 -11.55 -6.70
N SER A 231 6.70 -12.78 -6.16
CA SER A 231 7.76 -13.27 -5.27
C SER A 231 9.02 -13.66 -6.06
N SER A 232 8.86 -14.07 -7.32
CA SER A 232 9.93 -14.44 -8.23
C SER A 232 9.76 -13.73 -9.58
N PHE A 233 10.75 -12.94 -9.98
CA PHE A 233 10.65 -12.08 -11.15
C PHE A 233 12.02 -11.73 -11.75
N LYS A 234 11.97 -11.08 -12.91
CA LYS A 234 13.11 -10.46 -13.59
C LYS A 234 12.74 -9.05 -14.04
N PHE A 235 13.72 -8.17 -14.14
CA PHE A 235 13.55 -6.86 -14.77
C PHE A 235 13.63 -6.98 -16.29
N SER A 236 12.81 -6.21 -17.00
CA SER A 236 12.78 -6.17 -18.46
C SER A 236 12.43 -4.79 -18.95
N ASN A 237 12.80 -4.49 -20.21
CA ASN A 237 12.49 -3.23 -20.86
C ASN A 237 11.50 -3.37 -22.05
N VAL A 238 10.72 -4.46 -22.08
CA VAL A 238 9.79 -4.75 -23.19
C VAL A 238 8.64 -3.73 -23.32
N LYS A 239 8.27 -3.08 -22.24
CA LYS A 239 7.25 -2.01 -22.16
C LYS A 239 7.71 -0.86 -21.26
N GLY A 240 8.96 -0.37 -21.49
CA GLY A 240 9.69 0.42 -20.53
C GLY A 240 10.24 -0.47 -19.41
N SER A 241 10.75 0.12 -18.32
CA SER A 241 11.23 -0.66 -17.17
C SER A 241 10.05 -1.35 -16.48
N VAL A 242 9.98 -2.68 -16.54
CA VAL A 242 8.91 -3.52 -15.97
C VAL A 242 9.47 -4.66 -15.14
N ILE A 243 8.68 -5.14 -14.20
CA ILE A 243 8.88 -6.36 -13.43
C ILE A 243 8.07 -7.46 -14.12
N VAL A 244 8.75 -8.51 -14.59
CA VAL A 244 8.11 -9.66 -15.24
C VAL A 244 8.19 -10.85 -14.29
N PRO A 245 7.05 -11.42 -13.85
CA PRO A 245 7.04 -12.65 -13.07
C PRO A 245 7.83 -13.74 -13.80
N THR A 246 8.66 -14.51 -13.11
CA THR A 246 9.42 -15.63 -13.72
C THR A 246 8.47 -16.63 -14.36
N SER A 247 7.36 -16.90 -13.70
CA SER A 247 6.16 -17.57 -14.18
C SER A 247 4.99 -16.98 -13.41
N LEU A 248 3.95 -16.54 -14.09
CA LEU A 248 2.75 -16.04 -13.42
C LEU A 248 2.09 -17.17 -12.62
N GLU A 249 1.98 -18.36 -13.22
CA GLU A 249 1.43 -19.56 -12.59
C GLU A 249 2.07 -19.83 -11.22
N SER A 250 3.41 -19.96 -11.17
CA SER A 250 4.10 -20.28 -9.91
C SER A 250 3.98 -19.18 -8.87
N ASN A 251 4.00 -17.91 -9.29
CA ASN A 251 3.79 -16.76 -8.39
C ASN A 251 2.37 -16.73 -7.82
N VAL A 252 1.35 -17.10 -8.61
CA VAL A 252 -0.04 -17.15 -8.14
C VAL A 252 -0.26 -18.32 -7.18
N ILE A 253 0.37 -19.48 -7.41
CA ILE A 253 0.37 -20.60 -6.45
C ILE A 253 0.93 -20.16 -5.09
N GLU A 254 2.09 -19.51 -5.07
CA GLU A 254 2.69 -19.00 -3.83
C GLU A 254 1.83 -17.90 -3.18
N LEU A 255 1.17 -17.05 -3.98
CA LEU A 255 0.25 -16.04 -3.49
C LEU A 255 -0.96 -16.67 -2.75
N HIS A 256 -1.61 -17.68 -3.34
CA HIS A 256 -2.76 -18.36 -2.74
C HIS A 256 -2.36 -19.13 -1.48
N LYS A 257 -1.19 -19.78 -1.50
CA LYS A 257 -0.63 -20.40 -0.31
C LYS A 257 -0.41 -19.38 0.82
N PHE A 258 0.10 -18.19 0.48
CA PHE A 258 0.29 -17.13 1.47
C PHE A 258 -1.05 -16.58 1.99
N LEU A 259 -1.99 -16.23 1.09
CA LEU A 259 -3.25 -15.57 1.48
C LEU A 259 -4.21 -16.51 2.22
N TYR A 260 -4.32 -17.76 1.78
CA TYR A 260 -5.37 -18.68 2.20
C TYR A 260 -4.87 -19.93 2.91
N ASP A 261 -3.55 -20.06 3.11
CA ASP A 261 -2.91 -21.28 3.63
C ASP A 261 -3.28 -22.54 2.83
N ASP A 262 -3.56 -22.39 1.52
CA ASP A 262 -3.94 -23.47 0.61
C ASP A 262 -2.72 -23.99 -0.18
N PRO A 263 -2.13 -25.12 0.25
CA PRO A 263 -1.00 -25.71 -0.47
C PRO A 263 -1.41 -26.48 -1.74
N ASN A 264 -2.72 -26.70 -1.96
CA ASN A 264 -3.26 -27.50 -3.06
C ASN A 264 -3.95 -26.66 -4.13
N TYR A 265 -3.82 -25.35 -4.06
CA TYR A 265 -4.42 -24.45 -5.05
C TYR A 265 -3.90 -24.79 -6.47
N THR A 266 -4.83 -24.81 -7.42
CA THR A 266 -4.53 -25.06 -8.84
C THR A 266 -5.00 -23.84 -9.64
N PRO A 267 -4.10 -23.18 -10.40
CA PRO A 267 -4.45 -22.00 -11.20
C PRO A 267 -5.53 -22.28 -12.25
N SER A 268 -6.38 -21.28 -12.48
CA SER A 268 -7.40 -21.31 -13.52
C SER A 268 -6.78 -21.33 -14.92
N ALA A 269 -7.59 -21.70 -15.92
CA ALA A 269 -7.19 -21.63 -17.31
C ALA A 269 -6.78 -20.21 -17.74
N THR A 270 -7.35 -19.18 -17.12
CA THR A 270 -7.01 -17.77 -17.38
C THR A 270 -5.60 -17.43 -16.90
N VAL A 271 -5.24 -17.82 -15.68
CA VAL A 271 -3.87 -17.62 -15.15
C VAL A 271 -2.86 -18.37 -16.01
N LEU A 272 -3.16 -19.63 -16.38
CA LEU A 272 -2.29 -20.43 -17.24
C LEU A 272 -2.08 -19.79 -18.62
N ALA A 273 -3.13 -19.22 -19.21
CA ALA A 273 -3.04 -18.48 -20.48
C ALA A 273 -2.21 -17.21 -20.35
N ASN A 274 -2.39 -16.44 -19.27
CA ASN A 274 -1.63 -15.22 -19.01
C ASN A 274 -0.16 -15.50 -18.60
N SER A 275 0.17 -16.73 -18.25
CA SER A 275 1.53 -17.16 -17.88
C SER A 275 2.42 -17.51 -19.09
N GLN A 276 1.86 -17.62 -20.29
CA GLN A 276 2.56 -17.94 -21.54
C GLN A 276 3.14 -16.68 -22.20
#